data_6fe7b24b5592ae8acbe830afc2080bea
#
_entry.id   6fe7b24b5592ae8acbe830afc2080bea
#
_cell.length_a   1.000
_cell.length_b   1.000
_cell.length_c   1.000
_cell.angle_alpha   90.00
_cell.angle_beta   90.00
_cell.angle_gamma   90.00
#
_symmetry.space_group_name_H-M   'P 1'
#
loop_
_entity.id
_entity.type
_entity.pdbx_description
1 polymer ?
#
loop_
_entity_poly.entity_id
_entity_poly.type
_entity_poly.pdbx_seq_one_letter_code
_entity_poly.pdbx_strand_id
1 'polypeptide(L)'
;MPEQKKAVVPRLRFPEFRDAGPWEVKRLGDIGPVCMCKRVLKHQTSDKGDIPFYKIGTFGSKPDAYISKELYESYKSIYPFPNKGDVLISASGTIGRTVVYDGRPAYFQDSNIVWIANKEAIVLNAFLAYCYETVRWPTDDNTIPRLYNDNLRKMKIVVPSKQEQQKIADCLSSLDELIELQAKKLEALQAHKKGLMQQLFPQEVG
;
A
#
# COMPACT_ATOMS: atom_id res chain seq x y z
N MET A 1 13.04 -27.06 25.39
CA MET A 1 11.70 -27.54 25.00
C MET A 1 11.30 -26.81 23.73
N PRO A 2 10.85 -27.47 22.66
CA PRO A 2 10.36 -26.74 21.49
C PRO A 2 9.09 -26.00 21.88
N GLU A 3 9.08 -24.67 21.68
CA GLU A 3 7.87 -23.86 21.79
C GLU A 3 6.77 -24.47 20.91
N GLN A 4 5.70 -24.93 21.51
CA GLN A 4 4.50 -25.35 20.77
C GLN A 4 4.01 -24.15 19.98
N LYS A 5 4.22 -24.16 18.66
CA LYS A 5 3.67 -23.17 17.76
C LYS A 5 2.17 -23.18 17.89
N LYS A 6 1.61 -22.17 18.56
CA LYS A 6 0.17 -22.03 18.73
C LYS A 6 -0.47 -22.00 17.34
N ALA A 7 -1.38 -22.93 17.08
CA ALA A 7 -2.12 -22.99 15.82
C ALA A 7 -2.90 -21.67 15.62
N VAL A 8 -2.72 -21.01 14.50
CA VAL A 8 -3.43 -19.77 14.17
C VAL A 8 -4.62 -20.14 13.29
N VAL A 9 -5.82 -19.98 13.85
CA VAL A 9 -7.09 -20.22 13.14
C VAL A 9 -7.92 -18.93 13.19
N PRO A 10 -8.41 -18.41 12.07
CA PRO A 10 -9.24 -17.20 12.07
C PRO A 10 -10.61 -17.48 12.70
N ARG A 11 -11.25 -16.47 13.29
CA ARG A 11 -12.61 -16.58 13.87
C ARG A 11 -13.67 -16.82 12.80
N LEU A 12 -13.48 -16.25 11.62
CA LEU A 12 -14.35 -16.42 10.47
C LEU A 12 -13.53 -17.01 9.32
N ARG A 13 -14.10 -18.02 8.68
CA ARG A 13 -13.46 -18.71 7.56
C ARG A 13 -14.51 -19.07 6.52
N PHE A 14 -14.17 -18.95 5.25
CA PHE A 14 -15.06 -19.39 4.18
C PHE A 14 -15.42 -20.86 4.32
N PRO A 15 -16.65 -21.27 3.98
CA PRO A 15 -17.11 -22.65 4.18
C PRO A 15 -16.18 -23.70 3.60
N GLU A 16 -15.64 -23.43 2.40
CA GLU A 16 -14.73 -24.32 1.67
C GLU A 16 -13.37 -24.55 2.33
N PHE A 17 -12.99 -23.69 3.29
CA PHE A 17 -11.73 -23.82 4.03
C PHE A 17 -11.88 -24.16 5.51
N ARG A 18 -13.10 -24.45 5.99
CA ARG A 18 -13.35 -24.72 7.43
C ARG A 18 -12.50 -25.85 7.98
N ASP A 19 -12.33 -26.90 7.19
CA ASP A 19 -11.54 -28.08 7.56
C ASP A 19 -10.07 -28.00 7.12
N ALA A 20 -9.66 -26.88 6.50
CA ALA A 20 -8.26 -26.66 6.17
C ALA A 20 -7.42 -26.44 7.45
N GLY A 21 -6.14 -26.84 7.39
CA GLY A 21 -5.22 -26.68 8.52
C GLY A 21 -5.08 -25.24 9.01
N PRO A 22 -4.38 -25.04 10.14
CA PRO A 22 -4.11 -23.69 10.67
C PRO A 22 -3.26 -22.87 9.70
N TRP A 23 -3.37 -21.56 9.82
CA TRP A 23 -2.54 -20.63 9.04
C TRP A 23 -1.09 -20.68 9.54
N GLU A 24 -0.15 -20.52 8.61
CA GLU A 24 1.27 -20.51 8.92
C GLU A 24 1.74 -19.10 9.31
N VAL A 25 2.65 -19.02 10.29
CA VAL A 25 3.33 -17.77 10.63
C VAL A 25 4.58 -17.64 9.75
N LYS A 26 4.66 -16.57 8.98
CA LYS A 26 5.83 -16.21 8.14
C LYS A 26 6.39 -14.87 8.57
N ARG A 27 7.69 -14.66 8.38
CA ARG A 27 8.30 -13.33 8.46
C ARG A 27 8.24 -12.66 7.10
N LEU A 28 8.14 -11.33 7.06
CA LEU A 28 8.17 -10.61 5.79
C LEU A 28 9.49 -10.84 5.04
N GLY A 29 10.61 -11.00 5.76
CA GLY A 29 11.89 -11.36 5.15
C GLY A 29 11.95 -12.74 4.50
N ASP A 30 11.03 -13.66 4.84
CA ASP A 30 10.92 -14.97 4.21
C ASP A 30 10.20 -14.91 2.85
N ILE A 31 9.47 -13.82 2.59
CA ILE A 31 8.70 -13.58 1.36
C ILE A 31 9.60 -13.01 0.27
N GLY A 32 10.47 -12.08 0.63
CA GLY A 32 11.39 -11.44 -0.29
C GLY A 32 12.29 -10.39 0.38
N PRO A 33 13.25 -9.83 -0.36
CA PRO A 33 14.10 -8.76 0.14
C PRO A 33 13.31 -7.45 0.27
N VAL A 34 13.71 -6.62 1.24
CA VAL A 34 13.26 -5.22 1.33
C VAL A 34 13.97 -4.42 0.27
N CYS A 35 13.21 -3.74 -0.57
CA CYS A 35 13.71 -2.90 -1.66
C CYS A 35 13.26 -1.45 -1.49
N MET A 36 14.00 -0.56 -2.14
CA MET A 36 13.68 0.88 -2.26
C MET A 36 14.26 1.41 -3.58
N CYS A 37 13.69 2.47 -4.09
CA CYS A 37 14.21 3.14 -5.29
C CYS A 37 15.56 3.81 -5.03
N LYS A 38 16.32 4.09 -6.08
CA LYS A 38 17.54 4.91 -6.01
C LYS A 38 17.17 6.34 -5.62
N ARG A 39 18.00 6.94 -4.76
CA ARG A 39 17.82 8.33 -4.32
C ARG A 39 17.81 9.30 -5.49
N VAL A 40 16.78 10.14 -5.52
CA VAL A 40 16.69 11.32 -6.39
C VAL A 40 17.10 12.54 -5.58
N LEU A 41 18.02 13.33 -6.11
CA LEU A 41 18.51 14.55 -5.48
C LEU A 41 17.60 15.75 -5.80
N LYS A 42 17.58 16.77 -4.93
CA LYS A 42 16.70 17.94 -5.09
C LYS A 42 16.82 18.62 -6.47
N HIS A 43 18.03 18.75 -6.99
CA HIS A 43 18.27 19.37 -8.30
C HIS A 43 17.81 18.50 -9.49
N GLN A 44 17.44 17.24 -9.25
CA GLN A 44 16.89 16.33 -10.26
C GLN A 44 15.36 16.34 -10.27
N THR A 45 14.74 17.16 -9.41
CA THR A 45 13.28 17.30 -9.31
C THR A 45 12.83 18.67 -9.80
N SER A 46 11.60 18.73 -10.28
CA SER A 46 10.91 19.96 -10.70
C SER A 46 9.47 19.95 -10.20
N ASP A 47 8.82 21.12 -10.19
CA ASP A 47 7.40 21.26 -9.79
C ASP A 47 6.43 20.75 -10.87
N LYS A 48 6.94 20.56 -12.10
CA LYS A 48 6.19 20.01 -13.25
C LYS A 48 7.11 19.10 -14.05
N GLY A 49 6.54 18.04 -14.63
CA GLY A 49 7.33 17.11 -15.46
C GLY A 49 6.52 15.88 -15.85
N ASP A 50 7.20 14.93 -16.50
CA ASP A 50 6.55 13.76 -17.10
C ASP A 50 6.26 12.67 -16.10
N ILE A 51 7.17 12.47 -15.13
CA ILE A 51 7.11 11.34 -14.19
C ILE A 51 6.87 11.87 -12.78
N PRO A 52 5.71 11.56 -12.16
CA PRO A 52 5.45 11.90 -10.78
C PRO A 52 6.51 11.33 -9.84
N PHE A 53 7.02 12.16 -8.93
CA PHE A 53 7.93 11.75 -7.87
C PHE A 53 7.23 11.86 -6.51
N TYR A 54 6.91 10.71 -5.94
CA TYR A 54 6.22 10.62 -4.65
C TYR A 54 7.21 10.67 -3.51
N LYS A 55 7.16 11.74 -2.74
CA LYS A 55 7.84 11.88 -1.43
C LYS A 55 6.95 11.30 -0.33
N ILE A 56 7.49 11.12 0.85
CA ILE A 56 6.72 10.58 1.98
C ILE A 56 5.47 11.41 2.30
N GLY A 57 5.53 12.71 2.14
CA GLY A 57 4.39 13.62 2.36
C GLY A 57 3.28 13.50 1.32
N THR A 58 3.59 13.06 0.11
CA THR A 58 2.63 12.93 -1.00
C THR A 58 2.32 11.47 -1.34
N PHE A 59 2.88 10.51 -0.59
CA PHE A 59 2.66 9.10 -0.81
C PHE A 59 1.17 8.73 -0.63
N GLY A 60 0.57 8.15 -1.67
CA GLY A 60 -0.86 7.83 -1.71
C GLY A 60 -1.78 9.02 -1.97
N SER A 61 -1.23 10.18 -2.38
CA SER A 61 -2.00 11.38 -2.72
C SER A 61 -1.49 12.03 -4.01
N LYS A 62 -1.81 13.29 -4.26
CA LYS A 62 -1.32 14.01 -5.44
C LYS A 62 0.17 14.34 -5.30
N PRO A 63 1.00 14.09 -6.34
CA PRO A 63 2.41 14.44 -6.33
C PRO A 63 2.60 15.96 -6.36
N ASP A 64 3.67 16.44 -5.72
CA ASP A 64 4.12 17.84 -5.71
C ASP A 64 5.50 18.00 -6.32
N ALA A 65 6.07 16.94 -6.87
CA ALA A 65 7.35 16.93 -7.54
C ALA A 65 7.37 15.92 -8.69
N TYR A 66 8.26 16.15 -9.65
CA TYR A 66 8.41 15.34 -10.84
C TYR A 66 9.87 15.13 -11.15
N ILE A 67 10.19 14.09 -11.92
CA ILE A 67 11.51 13.83 -12.50
C ILE A 67 11.38 13.71 -14.02
N SER A 68 12.50 13.86 -14.74
CA SER A 68 12.51 13.67 -16.18
C SER A 68 12.33 12.19 -16.57
N LYS A 69 11.83 11.96 -17.76
CA LYS A 69 11.67 10.63 -18.32
C LYS A 69 13.00 9.90 -18.46
N GLU A 70 14.06 10.62 -18.86
CA GLU A 70 15.41 10.07 -19.05
C GLU A 70 15.97 9.55 -17.71
N LEU A 71 15.81 10.32 -16.62
CA LEU A 71 16.24 9.91 -15.28
C LEU A 71 15.46 8.68 -14.81
N TYR A 72 14.14 8.68 -15.02
CA TYR A 72 13.27 7.56 -14.69
C TYR A 72 13.70 6.27 -15.38
N GLU A 73 13.85 6.30 -16.72
CA GLU A 73 14.24 5.12 -17.49
C GLU A 73 15.65 4.63 -17.11
N SER A 74 16.60 5.56 -16.94
CA SER A 74 17.95 5.25 -16.48
C SER A 74 17.94 4.54 -15.12
N TYR A 75 17.22 5.09 -14.14
CA TYR A 75 17.21 4.51 -12.78
C TYR A 75 16.45 3.20 -12.72
N LYS A 76 15.35 3.09 -13.42
CA LYS A 76 14.55 1.87 -13.50
C LYS A 76 15.29 0.70 -14.14
N SER A 77 16.19 0.98 -15.10
CA SER A 77 16.97 -0.07 -15.79
C SER A 77 18.12 -0.63 -14.94
N ILE A 78 18.63 0.14 -13.97
CA ILE A 78 19.85 -0.20 -13.23
C ILE A 78 19.54 -0.59 -11.78
N TYR A 79 18.55 0.05 -11.15
CA TYR A 79 18.28 -0.06 -9.73
C TYR A 79 16.97 -0.81 -9.45
N PRO A 80 16.78 -1.31 -8.22
CA PRO A 80 15.50 -1.89 -7.81
C PRO A 80 14.35 -0.92 -8.07
N PHE A 81 13.30 -1.45 -8.67
CA PHE A 81 12.09 -0.72 -8.99
C PHE A 81 10.87 -1.65 -8.78
N PRO A 82 9.74 -1.14 -8.27
CA PRO A 82 8.58 -1.99 -8.00
C PRO A 82 7.92 -2.47 -9.30
N ASN A 83 7.43 -3.69 -9.29
CA ASN A 83 6.59 -4.23 -10.34
C ASN A 83 5.12 -3.85 -10.09
N LYS A 84 4.31 -3.85 -11.15
CA LYS A 84 2.85 -3.71 -10.99
C LYS A 84 2.33 -4.78 -10.01
N GLY A 85 1.55 -4.33 -9.04
CA GLY A 85 1.02 -5.18 -7.97
C GLY A 85 1.88 -5.21 -6.70
N ASP A 86 3.13 -4.75 -6.72
CA ASP A 86 3.93 -4.64 -5.50
C ASP A 86 3.30 -3.64 -4.52
N VAL A 87 3.33 -4.00 -3.24
CA VAL A 87 2.75 -3.19 -2.17
C VAL A 87 3.85 -2.31 -1.55
N LEU A 88 3.79 -1.03 -1.84
CA LEU A 88 4.69 -0.03 -1.29
C LEU A 88 4.25 0.39 0.11
N ILE A 89 5.20 0.67 1.00
CA ILE A 89 4.98 0.96 2.42
C ILE A 89 5.72 2.24 2.79
N SER A 90 5.06 3.14 3.51
CA SER A 90 5.75 4.26 4.16
C SER A 90 6.59 3.78 5.34
N ALA A 91 7.90 4.04 5.28
CA ALA A 91 8.88 3.65 6.32
C ALA A 91 9.27 4.82 7.25
N SER A 92 8.69 6.00 7.07
CA SER A 92 8.89 7.16 7.94
C SER A 92 7.64 8.03 8.03
N GLY A 93 7.58 8.92 9.01
CA GLY A 93 6.39 9.72 9.28
C GLY A 93 5.21 8.85 9.72
N THR A 94 4.12 8.83 8.98
CA THR A 94 3.03 7.88 9.21
C THR A 94 3.44 6.52 8.69
N ILE A 95 4.07 5.71 9.54
CA ILE A 95 4.53 4.36 9.19
C ILE A 95 3.35 3.46 8.84
N GLY A 96 3.54 2.59 7.84
CA GLY A 96 2.58 1.55 7.48
C GLY A 96 1.47 2.00 6.54
N ARG A 97 1.49 3.23 6.01
CA ARG A 97 0.64 3.58 4.88
C ARG A 97 1.06 2.74 3.68
N THR A 98 0.11 2.11 3.01
CA THR A 98 0.36 1.26 1.86
C THR A 98 -0.22 1.83 0.58
N VAL A 99 0.43 1.54 -0.53
CA VAL A 99 -0.06 1.83 -1.88
C VAL A 99 0.32 0.65 -2.77
N VAL A 100 -0.65 0.06 -3.44
CA VAL A 100 -0.39 -0.94 -4.47
C VAL A 100 0.05 -0.23 -5.75
N TYR A 101 1.23 -0.55 -6.25
CA TYR A 101 1.75 0.05 -7.47
C TYR A 101 0.96 -0.42 -8.69
N ASP A 102 0.32 0.50 -9.38
CA ASP A 102 -0.57 0.21 -10.51
C ASP A 102 0.15 0.00 -11.86
N GLY A 103 1.47 0.21 -11.88
CA GLY A 103 2.31 0.05 -13.08
C GLY A 103 2.44 1.31 -13.93
N ARG A 104 1.72 2.40 -13.61
CA ARG A 104 1.89 3.67 -14.32
C ARG A 104 3.24 4.29 -14.01
N PRO A 105 3.86 5.03 -14.95
CA PRO A 105 5.12 5.72 -14.70
C PRO A 105 5.03 6.62 -13.47
N ALA A 106 5.84 6.30 -12.46
CA ALA A 106 5.96 7.04 -11.20
C ALA A 106 7.28 6.68 -10.53
N TYR A 107 7.83 7.54 -9.68
CA TYR A 107 9.04 7.27 -8.93
C TYR A 107 8.82 7.56 -7.45
N PHE A 108 9.55 6.86 -6.57
CA PHE A 108 9.28 6.86 -5.14
C PHE A 108 10.53 7.24 -4.35
N GLN A 109 10.35 8.03 -3.29
CA GLN A 109 11.43 8.49 -2.43
C GLN A 109 12.12 7.31 -1.75
N ASP A 110 13.44 7.23 -1.90
CA ASP A 110 14.30 6.23 -1.26
C ASP A 110 14.16 6.22 0.27
N SER A 111 14.42 5.09 0.88
CA SER A 111 14.45 4.87 2.34
C SER A 111 13.19 5.26 3.14
N ASN A 112 12.32 6.08 2.60
CA ASN A 112 11.05 6.48 3.19
C ASN A 112 9.85 5.71 2.60
N ILE A 113 10.00 5.22 1.38
CA ILE A 113 9.03 4.35 0.70
C ILE A 113 9.77 3.08 0.29
N VAL A 114 9.35 1.95 0.84
CA VAL A 114 9.98 0.65 0.65
C VAL A 114 8.93 -0.39 0.25
N TRP A 115 9.38 -1.54 -0.24
CA TRP A 115 8.51 -2.70 -0.48
C TRP A 115 9.25 -4.00 -0.24
N ILE A 116 8.51 -5.09 -0.10
CA ILE A 116 9.06 -6.44 -0.17
C ILE A 116 8.98 -6.88 -1.63
N ALA A 117 10.11 -7.20 -2.25
CA ALA A 117 10.13 -7.74 -3.61
C ALA A 117 9.59 -9.19 -3.58
N ASN A 118 8.27 -9.30 -3.56
CA ASN A 118 7.53 -10.55 -3.43
C ASN A 118 7.34 -11.19 -4.80
N LYS A 119 7.82 -12.43 -4.95
CA LYS A 119 7.61 -13.24 -6.17
C LYS A 119 6.30 -14.03 -6.12
N GLU A 120 5.44 -13.76 -5.16
CA GLU A 120 4.17 -14.46 -4.91
C GLU A 120 4.28 -15.98 -4.77
N ALA A 121 5.47 -16.48 -4.42
CA ALA A 121 5.65 -17.91 -4.20
C ALA A 121 4.89 -18.41 -2.97
N ILE A 122 4.86 -17.61 -1.90
CA ILE A 122 4.25 -17.93 -0.59
C ILE A 122 3.00 -17.09 -0.35
N VAL A 123 3.06 -15.79 -0.63
CA VAL A 123 2.02 -14.80 -0.33
C VAL A 123 1.65 -14.06 -1.59
N LEU A 124 0.36 -13.93 -1.89
CA LEU A 124 -0.14 -13.10 -2.98
C LEU A 124 -0.08 -11.62 -2.59
N ASN A 125 0.35 -10.74 -3.49
CA ASN A 125 0.41 -9.29 -3.23
C ASN A 125 -0.96 -8.70 -2.88
N ALA A 126 -2.01 -9.17 -3.53
CA ALA A 126 -3.38 -8.75 -3.21
C ALA A 126 -3.77 -9.07 -1.76
N PHE A 127 -3.38 -10.25 -1.24
CA PHE A 127 -3.59 -10.61 0.17
C PHE A 127 -2.63 -9.86 1.10
N LEU A 128 -1.38 -9.66 0.69
CA LEU A 128 -0.35 -8.96 1.47
C LEU A 128 -0.76 -7.50 1.75
N ALA A 129 -1.44 -6.83 0.81
CA ALA A 129 -1.95 -5.48 1.01
C ALA A 129 -2.87 -5.41 2.24
N TYR A 130 -3.82 -6.33 2.36
CA TYR A 130 -4.71 -6.43 3.53
C TYR A 130 -3.99 -6.87 4.81
N CYS A 131 -2.98 -7.75 4.69
CA CYS A 131 -2.14 -8.08 5.84
C CYS A 131 -1.49 -6.84 6.45
N TYR A 132 -1.01 -5.91 5.62
CA TYR A 132 -0.37 -4.69 6.09
C TYR A 132 -1.31 -3.74 6.83
N GLU A 133 -2.60 -3.78 6.55
CA GLU A 133 -3.61 -3.00 7.30
C GLU A 133 -3.85 -3.55 8.70
N THR A 134 -3.60 -4.86 8.92
CA THR A 134 -3.79 -5.52 10.21
C THR A 134 -2.54 -5.55 11.09
N VAL A 135 -1.38 -5.28 10.51
CA VAL A 135 -0.09 -5.32 11.20
C VAL A 135 0.04 -4.13 12.16
N ARG A 136 0.50 -4.40 13.39
CA ARG A 136 0.94 -3.35 14.31
C ARG A 136 2.36 -2.93 13.93
N TRP A 137 2.46 -1.77 13.33
CA TRP A 137 3.75 -1.21 12.95
C TRP A 137 4.50 -0.74 14.19
N PRO A 138 5.80 -1.08 14.35
CA PRO A 138 6.59 -0.61 15.48
C PRO A 138 6.76 0.91 15.38
N THR A 139 6.40 1.62 16.44
CA THR A 139 6.64 3.04 16.60
C THR A 139 7.61 3.22 17.76
N ASP A 140 8.74 3.89 17.52
CA ASP A 140 9.63 4.31 18.61
C ASP A 140 9.11 5.63 19.19
N ASP A 141 8.82 5.63 20.50
CA ASP A 141 8.18 6.77 21.19
C ASP A 141 9.07 8.02 21.31
N ASN A 142 10.35 7.99 20.92
CA ASN A 142 11.34 9.03 21.26
C ASN A 142 11.91 9.84 20.09
N THR A 143 11.55 9.58 18.84
CA THR A 143 12.07 10.30 17.65
C THR A 143 11.06 10.22 16.50
N ILE A 144 11.37 10.87 15.36
CA ILE A 144 10.57 10.70 14.13
C ILE A 144 10.45 9.20 13.85
N PRO A 145 9.25 8.64 13.90
CA PRO A 145 9.05 7.20 13.73
C PRO A 145 9.66 6.73 12.40
N ARG A 146 10.52 5.70 12.47
CA ARG A 146 11.15 5.12 11.29
C ARG A 146 11.12 3.60 11.35
N LEU A 147 10.67 3.00 10.27
CA LEU A 147 10.71 1.56 10.09
C LEU A 147 12.04 1.16 9.43
N TYR A 148 12.92 0.55 10.22
CA TYR A 148 14.17 0.03 9.71
C TYR A 148 13.97 -1.31 8.99
N ASN A 149 14.78 -1.57 7.96
CA ASN A 149 14.68 -2.77 7.14
C ASN A 149 14.72 -4.07 7.97
N ASP A 150 15.53 -4.11 9.03
CA ASP A 150 15.64 -5.29 9.90
C ASP A 150 14.37 -5.51 10.72
N ASN A 151 13.71 -4.44 11.15
CA ASN A 151 12.43 -4.53 11.84
C ASN A 151 11.35 -5.03 10.87
N LEU A 152 11.32 -4.48 9.65
CA LEU A 152 10.39 -4.90 8.60
C LEU A 152 10.57 -6.40 8.28
N ARG A 153 11.82 -6.87 8.09
CA ARG A 153 12.10 -8.29 7.80
C ARG A 153 11.63 -9.23 8.91
N LYS A 154 11.72 -8.81 10.19
CA LYS A 154 11.34 -9.62 11.36
C LYS A 154 9.84 -9.63 11.61
N MET A 155 9.07 -8.74 10.99
CA MET A 155 7.62 -8.68 11.18
C MET A 155 6.97 -9.98 10.73
N LYS A 156 6.01 -10.43 11.54
CA LYS A 156 5.29 -11.69 11.31
C LYS A 156 3.92 -11.40 10.73
N ILE A 157 3.55 -12.17 9.73
CA ILE A 157 2.20 -12.26 9.19
C ILE A 157 1.71 -13.70 9.28
N VAL A 158 0.42 -13.89 9.24
CA VAL A 158 -0.22 -15.19 9.21
C VAL A 158 -0.77 -15.45 7.81
N VAL A 159 -0.48 -16.63 7.27
CA VAL A 159 -0.66 -16.91 5.85
C VAL A 159 -1.40 -18.23 5.67
N PRO A 160 -2.58 -18.23 5.04
CA PRO A 160 -3.30 -19.44 4.65
C PRO A 160 -2.75 -20.03 3.33
N SER A 161 -3.41 -21.05 2.80
CA SER A 161 -3.17 -21.54 1.46
C SER A 161 -3.38 -20.43 0.41
N LYS A 162 -2.71 -20.51 -0.74
CA LYS A 162 -2.88 -19.50 -1.80
C LYS A 162 -4.32 -19.37 -2.30
N GLN A 163 -5.06 -20.47 -2.33
CA GLN A 163 -6.47 -20.45 -2.71
C GLN A 163 -7.31 -19.65 -1.72
N GLU A 164 -7.07 -19.82 -0.41
CA GLU A 164 -7.74 -19.06 0.62
C GLU A 164 -7.29 -17.59 0.63
N GLN A 165 -6.01 -17.30 0.40
CA GLN A 165 -5.52 -15.93 0.21
C GLN A 165 -6.26 -15.21 -0.91
N GLN A 166 -6.39 -15.86 -2.08
CA GLN A 166 -7.10 -15.29 -3.22
C GLN A 166 -8.56 -15.02 -2.86
N LYS A 167 -9.24 -15.98 -2.24
CA LYS A 167 -10.63 -15.82 -1.84
C LYS A 167 -10.85 -14.67 -0.86
N ILE A 168 -9.94 -14.50 0.10
CA ILE A 168 -9.97 -13.39 1.05
C ILE A 168 -9.75 -12.07 0.31
N ALA A 169 -8.74 -11.99 -0.55
CA ALA A 169 -8.43 -10.79 -1.31
C ALA A 169 -9.60 -10.38 -2.23
N ASP A 170 -10.19 -11.33 -2.95
CA ASP A 170 -11.34 -11.07 -3.83
C ASP A 170 -12.57 -10.56 -3.05
N CYS A 171 -12.83 -11.14 -1.89
CA CYS A 171 -13.93 -10.71 -1.03
C CYS A 171 -13.72 -9.27 -0.52
N LEU A 172 -12.52 -8.97 -0.02
CA LEU A 172 -12.21 -7.65 0.52
C LEU A 172 -12.15 -6.58 -0.58
N SER A 173 -11.53 -6.89 -1.73
CA SER A 173 -11.47 -5.94 -2.86
C SER A 173 -12.85 -5.63 -3.43
N SER A 174 -13.77 -6.59 -3.45
CA SER A 174 -15.16 -6.33 -3.89
C SER A 174 -15.89 -5.38 -2.92
N LEU A 175 -15.58 -5.44 -1.63
CA LEU A 175 -16.10 -4.48 -0.64
C LEU A 175 -15.47 -3.09 -0.81
N ASP A 176 -14.16 -3.02 -1.08
CA ASP A 176 -13.48 -1.74 -1.33
C ASP A 176 -14.06 -1.06 -2.58
N GLU A 177 -14.28 -1.80 -3.66
CA GLU A 177 -14.94 -1.29 -4.86
C GLU A 177 -16.34 -0.75 -4.56
N LEU A 178 -17.12 -1.47 -3.76
CA LEU A 178 -18.45 -1.02 -3.36
C LEU A 178 -18.38 0.25 -2.52
N ILE A 179 -17.45 0.33 -1.56
CA ILE A 179 -17.22 1.52 -0.73
C ILE A 179 -16.87 2.72 -1.61
N GLU A 180 -15.97 2.54 -2.57
CA GLU A 180 -15.56 3.60 -3.49
C GLU A 180 -16.73 4.09 -4.36
N LEU A 181 -17.55 3.17 -4.90
CA LEU A 181 -18.73 3.50 -5.67
C LEU A 181 -19.77 4.29 -4.84
N GLN A 182 -19.98 3.89 -3.59
CA GLN A 182 -20.90 4.62 -2.69
C GLN A 182 -20.35 6.01 -2.32
N ALA A 183 -19.05 6.15 -2.12
CA ALA A 183 -18.43 7.45 -1.87
C ALA A 183 -18.60 8.40 -3.07
N LYS A 184 -18.35 7.93 -4.30
CA LYS A 184 -18.58 8.69 -5.53
C LYS A 184 -20.05 9.10 -5.69
N LYS A 185 -20.98 8.20 -5.38
CA LYS A 185 -22.42 8.49 -5.42
C LYS A 185 -22.80 9.57 -4.40
N LEU A 186 -22.26 9.48 -3.19
CA LEU A 186 -22.50 10.48 -2.15
C LEU A 186 -21.97 11.86 -2.58
N GLU A 187 -20.77 11.93 -3.13
CA GLU A 187 -20.18 13.17 -3.65
C GLU A 187 -21.05 13.78 -4.77
N ALA A 188 -21.50 12.96 -5.72
CA ALA A 188 -22.38 13.41 -6.79
C ALA A 188 -23.72 13.96 -6.27
N LEU A 189 -24.34 13.30 -5.27
CA LEU A 189 -25.58 13.76 -4.65
C LEU A 189 -25.37 15.07 -3.88
N GLN A 190 -24.24 15.23 -3.19
CA GLN A 190 -23.89 16.47 -2.50
C GLN A 190 -23.70 17.62 -3.49
N ALA A 191 -23.00 17.38 -4.61
CA ALA A 191 -22.82 18.37 -5.67
C ALA A 191 -24.17 18.75 -6.31
N HIS A 192 -25.04 17.77 -6.59
CA HIS A 192 -26.39 18.00 -7.11
C HIS A 192 -27.24 18.84 -6.14
N LYS A 193 -27.26 18.47 -4.85
CA LYS A 193 -27.94 19.24 -3.80
C LYS A 193 -27.46 20.69 -3.78
N LYS A 194 -26.13 20.91 -3.81
CA LYS A 194 -25.55 22.24 -3.84
C LYS A 194 -26.01 23.04 -5.07
N GLY A 195 -26.03 22.42 -6.25
CA GLY A 195 -26.54 23.05 -7.48
C GLY A 195 -28.00 23.42 -7.39
N LEU A 196 -28.85 22.54 -6.85
CA LEU A 196 -30.27 22.85 -6.62
C LEU A 196 -30.45 24.00 -5.64
N MET A 197 -29.71 24.06 -4.54
CA MET A 197 -29.78 25.16 -3.58
C MET A 197 -29.42 26.48 -4.24
N GLN A 198 -28.43 26.54 -5.11
CA GLN A 198 -28.06 27.76 -5.84
C GLN A 198 -29.12 28.22 -6.84
N GLN A 199 -29.94 27.29 -7.36
CA GLN A 199 -31.00 27.61 -8.32
C GLN A 199 -32.34 27.93 -7.66
N LEU A 200 -32.64 27.29 -6.53
CA LEU A 200 -33.93 27.44 -5.82
C LEU A 200 -33.97 28.65 -4.91
N PHE A 201 -32.82 29.11 -4.44
CA PHE A 201 -32.76 30.31 -3.60
C PHE A 201 -32.25 31.51 -4.41
N PRO A 202 -32.93 32.65 -4.40
CA PRO A 202 -32.47 33.86 -5.10
C PRO A 202 -31.11 34.25 -4.53
N GLN A 203 -30.16 34.54 -5.41
CA GLN A 203 -28.93 35.23 -5.02
C GLN A 203 -29.34 36.66 -4.61
N GLU A 204 -28.73 37.18 -3.55
CA GLU A 204 -29.09 38.46 -2.92
C GLU A 204 -29.42 39.55 -3.96
N VAL A 205 -30.58 40.14 -3.81
CA VAL A 205 -30.92 41.37 -4.49
C VAL A 205 -30.14 42.46 -3.80
N GLY A 206 -29.00 42.89 -4.44
CA GLY A 206 -28.21 44.05 -4.02
C GLY A 206 -29.00 45.35 -4.08
#